data_85291b7db290a40f795ee7fc58685304
#
_entry.id   85291b7db290a40f795ee7fc58685304
#
_cell.length_a   1.000
_cell.length_b   1.000
_cell.length_c   1.000
_cell.angle_alpha   90.00
_cell.angle_beta   90.00
_cell.angle_gamma   90.00
#
_symmetry.space_group_name_H-M   'P 1'
#
loop_
_entity.id
_entity.type
_entity.pdbx_description
1 polymer ?
#
loop_
_entity_poly.entity_id
_entity_poly.type
_entity_poly.pdbx_seq_one_letter_code
_entity_poly.pdbx_strand_id
1 'polypeptide(L)'
;KTMAEFGRCDVLVNNAGVSALSDVEHIPEKDIRWVYETNVYSHWFMMQSFLPQMRSQKSHCQIINVCSIAGLISMNGAPAYFSSKHAAVALSECVYKQLKEDKADIDVSIFCPGYINTEMHLTDRHRPERFAIHDDEPYYHTEEYAKFVEFNKYLLENGADVNVAVETIFKALEKEQFYILDTPKYERLLCEQGVFEAEKIRPVDYYTLN
;
A
#
# COMPACT_ATOMS: atom_id res chain seq x y z
N LYS A 1 -7.98 -22.97 2.28
CA LYS A 1 -7.66 -23.42 3.65
C LYS A 1 -8.58 -22.73 4.66
N THR A 2 -8.63 -21.38 4.77
CA THR A 2 -9.46 -20.63 5.74
C THR A 2 -10.90 -21.11 5.80
N MET A 3 -11.58 -21.18 4.67
CA MET A 3 -12.97 -21.64 4.60
C MET A 3 -13.16 -23.10 4.97
N ALA A 4 -12.17 -23.96 4.66
CA ALA A 4 -12.23 -25.38 5.05
C ALA A 4 -11.99 -25.59 6.56
N GLU A 5 -11.23 -24.72 7.21
CA GLU A 5 -10.87 -24.81 8.62
C GLU A 5 -11.92 -24.14 9.53
N PHE A 6 -12.32 -22.91 9.16
CA PHE A 6 -13.15 -22.06 10.01
C PHE A 6 -14.59 -21.88 9.51
N GLY A 7 -14.89 -22.24 8.26
CA GLY A 7 -16.21 -22.09 7.65
C GLY A 7 -16.63 -20.65 7.40
N ARG A 8 -15.81 -19.68 7.78
CA ARG A 8 -16.10 -18.23 7.70
C ARG A 8 -14.84 -17.36 7.57
N CYS A 9 -15.05 -16.12 7.16
CA CYS A 9 -14.02 -15.07 7.16
C CYS A 9 -14.66 -13.75 7.62
N ASP A 10 -14.38 -13.33 8.83
CA ASP A 10 -14.93 -12.08 9.41
C ASP A 10 -14.08 -10.88 9.11
N VAL A 11 -12.76 -11.07 9.07
CA VAL A 11 -11.80 -10.02 8.78
C VAL A 11 -10.85 -10.49 7.68
N LEU A 12 -10.76 -9.72 6.61
CA LEU A 12 -9.78 -9.90 5.54
C LEU A 12 -8.74 -8.80 5.61
N VAL A 13 -7.49 -9.14 5.88
CA VAL A 13 -6.38 -8.20 5.87
C VAL A 13 -5.49 -8.44 4.65
N ASN A 14 -5.53 -7.55 3.69
CA ASN A 14 -4.65 -7.54 2.53
C ASN A 14 -3.40 -6.74 2.87
N ASN A 15 -2.39 -7.41 3.43
CA ASN A 15 -1.17 -6.78 3.94
C ASN A 15 0.05 -6.94 3.02
N ALA A 16 0.07 -7.97 2.17
CA ALA A 16 1.22 -8.25 1.33
C ALA A 16 1.60 -7.03 0.47
N GLY A 17 2.87 -6.67 0.51
CA GLY A 17 3.40 -5.54 -0.25
C GLY A 17 4.90 -5.63 -0.43
N VAL A 18 5.38 -5.16 -1.58
CA VAL A 18 6.79 -5.11 -1.96
C VAL A 18 7.09 -3.77 -2.62
N SER A 19 8.36 -3.39 -2.63
CA SER A 19 8.85 -2.19 -3.30
C SER A 19 10.00 -2.54 -4.24
N ALA A 20 10.09 -1.83 -5.36
CA ALA A 20 11.27 -1.81 -6.20
C ALA A 20 11.74 -0.36 -6.35
N LEU A 21 12.98 -0.12 -5.93
CA LEU A 21 13.60 1.20 -6.01
C LEU A 21 14.21 1.37 -7.40
N SER A 22 13.87 2.44 -8.09
CA SER A 22 14.41 2.80 -9.39
C SER A 22 13.88 4.17 -9.82
N ASP A 23 14.34 4.67 -10.97
CA ASP A 23 13.66 5.71 -11.72
C ASP A 23 12.77 5.11 -12.84
N VAL A 24 12.13 5.95 -13.62
CA VAL A 24 11.24 5.52 -14.71
C VAL A 24 12.00 4.91 -15.89
N GLU A 25 13.23 5.37 -16.15
CA GLU A 25 14.00 4.98 -17.34
C GLU A 25 14.67 3.62 -17.16
N HIS A 26 15.04 3.27 -15.92
CA HIS A 26 15.89 2.11 -15.65
C HIS A 26 15.16 0.95 -14.94
N ILE A 27 13.91 1.14 -14.51
CA ILE A 27 13.17 0.08 -13.82
C ILE A 27 12.88 -1.10 -14.78
N PRO A 28 13.33 -2.32 -14.48
CA PRO A 28 13.02 -3.49 -15.29
C PRO A 28 11.52 -3.81 -15.30
N GLU A 29 11.03 -4.29 -16.44
CA GLU A 29 9.63 -4.72 -16.56
C GLU A 29 9.25 -5.76 -15.51
N LYS A 30 10.15 -6.68 -15.17
CA LYS A 30 9.95 -7.70 -14.14
C LYS A 30 9.63 -7.09 -12.78
N ASP A 31 10.28 -5.99 -12.42
CA ASP A 31 10.03 -5.29 -11.15
C ASP A 31 8.67 -4.61 -11.14
N ILE A 32 8.31 -3.95 -12.23
CA ILE A 32 6.98 -3.34 -12.37
C ILE A 32 5.91 -4.42 -12.20
N ARG A 33 6.04 -5.54 -12.90
CA ARG A 33 5.09 -6.65 -12.81
C ARG A 33 5.02 -7.25 -11.41
N TRP A 34 6.15 -7.51 -10.78
CA TRP A 34 6.20 -8.06 -9.43
C TRP A 34 5.51 -7.14 -8.41
N VAL A 35 5.81 -5.85 -8.47
CA VAL A 35 5.19 -4.84 -7.59
C VAL A 35 3.68 -4.79 -7.80
N TYR A 36 3.19 -4.77 -9.05
CA TYR A 36 1.76 -4.74 -9.34
C TYR A 36 1.06 -6.05 -8.98
N GLU A 37 1.65 -7.20 -9.26
CA GLU A 37 1.08 -8.49 -8.86
C GLU A 37 0.92 -8.59 -7.35
N THR A 38 1.91 -8.09 -6.60
CA THR A 38 1.87 -8.15 -5.14
C THR A 38 1.00 -7.06 -4.52
N ASN A 39 1.12 -5.82 -4.95
CA ASN A 39 0.47 -4.69 -4.26
C ASN A 39 -0.96 -4.42 -4.73
N VAL A 40 -1.33 -4.85 -5.95
CA VAL A 40 -2.63 -4.55 -6.56
C VAL A 40 -3.43 -5.80 -6.82
N TYR A 41 -2.90 -6.72 -7.62
CA TYR A 41 -3.66 -7.90 -8.05
C TYR A 41 -3.93 -8.85 -6.90
N SER A 42 -3.02 -8.97 -5.91
CA SER A 42 -3.28 -9.77 -4.72
C SER A 42 -4.50 -9.25 -3.95
N HIS A 43 -4.61 -7.93 -3.73
CA HIS A 43 -5.77 -7.32 -3.07
C HIS A 43 -7.06 -7.60 -3.85
N TRP A 44 -7.02 -7.43 -5.18
CA TRP A 44 -8.16 -7.71 -6.06
C TRP A 44 -8.62 -9.15 -5.92
N PHE A 45 -7.72 -10.11 -6.13
CA PHE A 45 -8.06 -11.53 -6.13
C PHE A 45 -8.48 -12.04 -4.75
N MET A 46 -7.90 -11.52 -3.68
CA MET A 46 -8.32 -11.86 -2.33
C MET A 46 -9.73 -11.35 -2.05
N MET A 47 -10.04 -10.08 -2.37
CA MET A 47 -11.39 -9.56 -2.23
C MET A 47 -12.38 -10.31 -3.13
N GLN A 48 -12.05 -10.59 -4.39
CA GLN A 48 -12.88 -11.38 -5.30
C GLN A 48 -13.18 -12.78 -4.74
N SER A 49 -12.22 -13.40 -4.06
CA SER A 49 -12.35 -14.74 -3.50
C SER A 49 -13.19 -14.77 -2.21
N PHE A 50 -13.10 -13.75 -1.36
CA PHE A 50 -13.72 -13.75 -0.04
C PHE A 50 -15.05 -13.00 0.03
N LEU A 51 -15.28 -11.97 -0.80
CA LEU A 51 -16.52 -11.18 -0.79
C LEU A 51 -17.80 -12.02 -0.94
N PRO A 52 -17.89 -13.02 -1.84
CA PRO A 52 -19.09 -13.85 -1.92
C PRO A 52 -19.40 -14.58 -0.60
N GLN A 53 -18.35 -15.03 0.08
CA GLN A 53 -18.49 -15.73 1.36
C GLN A 53 -18.89 -14.74 2.46
N MET A 54 -18.21 -13.60 2.58
CA MET A 54 -18.53 -12.56 3.57
C MET A 54 -19.98 -12.08 3.44
N ARG A 55 -20.48 -11.90 2.21
CA ARG A 55 -21.90 -11.55 1.95
C ARG A 55 -22.87 -12.64 2.42
N SER A 56 -22.50 -13.92 2.30
CA SER A 56 -23.37 -15.05 2.67
C SER A 56 -23.46 -15.30 4.17
N GLN A 57 -22.47 -14.83 4.96
CA GLN A 57 -22.37 -15.05 6.41
C GLN A 57 -23.45 -14.34 7.21
N LYS A 58 -24.09 -13.30 6.67
CA LYS A 58 -25.13 -12.49 7.36
C LYS A 58 -24.69 -11.97 8.73
N SER A 59 -23.42 -11.65 8.84
CA SER A 59 -22.80 -11.02 10.00
C SER A 59 -21.86 -9.93 9.51
N HIS A 60 -21.62 -8.93 10.35
CA HIS A 60 -20.69 -7.87 10.05
C HIS A 60 -19.32 -8.43 9.70
N CYS A 61 -18.71 -7.90 8.64
CA CYS A 61 -17.37 -8.25 8.19
C CYS A 61 -16.52 -7.00 7.93
N GLN A 62 -15.20 -7.15 8.02
CA GLN A 62 -14.26 -6.07 7.82
C GLN A 62 -13.20 -6.44 6.77
N ILE A 63 -12.93 -5.53 5.83
CA ILE A 63 -11.77 -5.61 4.93
C ILE A 63 -10.79 -4.50 5.30
N ILE A 64 -9.52 -4.85 5.47
CA ILE A 64 -8.44 -3.90 5.73
C ILE A 64 -7.41 -4.05 4.63
N ASN A 65 -7.27 -3.03 3.80
CA ASN A 65 -6.24 -2.99 2.77
C ASN A 65 -5.06 -2.15 3.24
N VAL A 66 -3.90 -2.77 3.41
CA VAL A 66 -2.66 -2.06 3.78
C VAL A 66 -2.07 -1.42 2.54
N CYS A 67 -2.40 -0.16 2.36
CA CYS A 67 -1.92 0.68 1.27
C CYS A 67 -0.58 1.34 1.64
N SER A 68 -0.50 2.64 1.61
CA SER A 68 0.63 3.48 2.04
C SER A 68 0.24 4.94 1.85
N ILE A 69 0.91 5.86 2.54
CA ILE A 69 0.90 7.27 2.17
C ILE A 69 1.36 7.47 0.71
N ALA A 70 2.20 6.58 0.20
CA ALA A 70 2.61 6.51 -1.22
C ALA A 70 1.46 6.21 -2.20
N GLY A 71 0.27 5.88 -1.70
CA GLY A 71 -0.96 5.77 -2.49
C GLY A 71 -1.77 7.06 -2.56
N LEU A 72 -1.36 8.09 -1.83
CA LEU A 72 -2.02 9.39 -1.73
C LEU A 72 -1.13 10.55 -2.15
N ILE A 73 0.19 10.37 -2.13
CA ILE A 73 1.21 11.32 -2.61
C ILE A 73 2.21 10.62 -3.50
N SER A 74 3.01 11.37 -4.26
CA SER A 74 4.06 10.83 -5.13
C SER A 74 5.42 11.43 -4.80
N MET A 75 6.46 10.60 -4.88
CA MET A 75 7.86 10.99 -4.68
C MET A 75 8.74 10.32 -5.74
N ASN A 76 9.97 10.80 -5.89
CA ASN A 76 10.99 10.17 -6.72
C ASN A 76 11.53 8.87 -6.10
N GLY A 77 12.15 8.01 -6.91
CA GLY A 77 12.95 6.85 -6.49
C GLY A 77 12.21 5.50 -6.42
N ALA A 78 10.87 5.47 -6.61
CA ALA A 78 10.11 4.22 -6.62
C ALA A 78 8.80 4.33 -7.42
N PRO A 79 8.82 4.66 -8.72
CA PRO A 79 7.60 4.95 -9.49
C PRO A 79 6.62 3.79 -9.55
N ALA A 80 7.10 2.55 -9.66
CA ALA A 80 6.24 1.36 -9.64
C ALA A 80 5.53 1.18 -8.29
N TYR A 81 6.22 1.46 -7.18
CA TYR A 81 5.62 1.38 -5.85
C TYR A 81 4.53 2.43 -5.68
N PHE A 82 4.83 3.72 -5.92
CA PHE A 82 3.86 4.80 -5.78
C PHE A 82 2.62 4.56 -6.65
N SER A 83 2.80 4.25 -7.94
CA SER A 83 1.67 3.99 -8.85
C SER A 83 0.85 2.76 -8.41
N SER A 84 1.49 1.69 -7.93
CA SER A 84 0.76 0.51 -7.42
C SER A 84 -0.06 0.84 -6.17
N LYS A 85 0.48 1.64 -5.25
CA LYS A 85 -0.23 2.04 -4.04
C LYS A 85 -1.40 2.98 -4.33
N HIS A 86 -1.29 3.90 -5.29
CA HIS A 86 -2.44 4.68 -5.81
C HIS A 86 -3.51 3.77 -6.42
N ALA A 87 -3.11 2.77 -7.20
CA ALA A 87 -4.05 1.79 -7.76
C ALA A 87 -4.76 0.98 -6.67
N ALA A 88 -4.06 0.58 -5.60
CA ALA A 88 -4.65 -0.12 -4.47
C ALA A 88 -5.64 0.75 -3.68
N VAL A 89 -5.35 2.05 -3.50
CA VAL A 89 -6.28 3.02 -2.90
C VAL A 89 -7.55 3.14 -3.74
N ALA A 90 -7.39 3.43 -5.03
CA ALA A 90 -8.54 3.59 -5.95
C ALA A 90 -9.40 2.31 -6.03
N LEU A 91 -8.78 1.12 -6.06
CA LEU A 91 -9.49 -0.16 -5.98
C LEU A 91 -10.32 -0.27 -4.70
N SER A 92 -9.73 0.08 -3.56
CA SER A 92 -10.40 0.01 -2.24
C SER A 92 -11.59 0.96 -2.15
N GLU A 93 -11.46 2.18 -2.69
CA GLU A 93 -12.56 3.15 -2.78
C GLU A 93 -13.71 2.64 -3.66
N CYS A 94 -13.40 2.01 -4.79
CA CYS A 94 -14.41 1.41 -5.67
C CYS A 94 -15.18 0.30 -4.94
N VAL A 95 -14.46 -0.59 -4.24
CA VAL A 95 -15.08 -1.68 -3.46
C VAL A 95 -15.93 -1.13 -2.32
N TYR A 96 -15.44 -0.13 -1.58
CA TYR A 96 -16.22 0.54 -0.54
C TYR A 96 -17.55 1.09 -1.08
N LYS A 97 -17.51 1.85 -2.19
CA LYS A 97 -18.69 2.43 -2.82
C LYS A 97 -19.67 1.34 -3.28
N GLN A 98 -19.16 0.27 -3.91
CA GLN A 98 -19.97 -0.87 -4.32
C GLN A 98 -20.69 -1.52 -3.13
N LEU A 99 -19.97 -1.78 -2.05
CA LEU A 99 -20.55 -2.45 -0.87
C LEU A 99 -21.60 -1.58 -0.17
N LYS A 100 -21.41 -0.25 -0.15
CA LYS A 100 -22.42 0.69 0.38
C LYS A 100 -23.67 0.75 -0.51
N GLU A 101 -23.50 0.75 -1.84
CA GLU A 101 -24.64 0.70 -2.78
C GLU A 101 -25.42 -0.61 -2.64
N ASP A 102 -24.72 -1.72 -2.50
CA ASP A 102 -25.31 -3.06 -2.29
C ASP A 102 -25.91 -3.23 -0.87
N LYS A 103 -25.74 -2.27 0.03
CA LYS A 103 -26.12 -2.36 1.46
C LYS A 103 -25.57 -3.61 2.15
N ALA A 104 -24.36 -4.01 1.77
CA ALA A 104 -23.68 -5.12 2.39
C ALA A 104 -23.20 -4.75 3.80
N ASP A 105 -23.33 -5.67 4.76
CA ASP A 105 -22.80 -5.52 6.13
C ASP A 105 -21.31 -5.85 6.16
N ILE A 106 -20.55 -5.12 5.32
CA ILE A 106 -19.10 -5.29 5.16
C ILE A 106 -18.48 -3.91 5.08
N ASP A 107 -17.61 -3.60 6.03
CA ASP A 107 -16.83 -2.37 6.02
C ASP A 107 -15.47 -2.57 5.33
N VAL A 108 -14.98 -1.49 4.77
CA VAL A 108 -13.66 -1.41 4.12
C VAL A 108 -12.91 -0.25 4.74
N SER A 109 -11.68 -0.51 5.16
CA SER A 109 -10.73 0.50 5.60
C SER A 109 -9.41 0.35 4.85
N ILE A 110 -8.75 1.47 4.58
CA ILE A 110 -7.40 1.49 4.05
C ILE A 110 -6.43 2.07 5.07
N PHE A 111 -5.38 1.32 5.37
CA PHE A 111 -4.30 1.83 6.18
C PHE A 111 -3.21 2.42 5.27
N CYS A 112 -2.97 3.71 5.42
CA CYS A 112 -2.02 4.47 4.62
C CYS A 112 -0.85 4.97 5.50
N PRO A 113 0.02 4.04 5.97
CA PRO A 113 1.14 4.43 6.81
C PRO A 113 2.20 5.19 6.04
N GLY A 114 3.02 5.94 6.80
CA GLY A 114 4.32 6.39 6.37
C GLY A 114 5.38 5.29 6.47
N TYR A 115 6.57 5.67 6.91
CA TYR A 115 7.62 4.70 7.18
C TYR A 115 7.38 4.02 8.53
N ILE A 116 7.27 2.69 8.50
CA ILE A 116 7.18 1.85 9.70
C ILE A 116 8.44 1.00 9.78
N ASN A 117 8.99 0.86 10.98
CA ASN A 117 10.16 0.03 11.22
C ASN A 117 9.84 -1.44 10.98
N THR A 118 10.10 -1.87 9.76
CA THR A 118 9.88 -3.23 9.25
C THR A 118 11.03 -3.65 8.35
N GLU A 119 11.06 -4.93 8.01
CA GLU A 119 12.05 -5.48 7.08
C GLU A 119 11.68 -5.27 5.59
N MET A 120 10.86 -4.27 5.27
CA MET A 120 10.44 -4.02 3.89
C MET A 120 11.61 -3.71 2.94
N HIS A 121 12.73 -3.18 3.45
CA HIS A 121 13.96 -3.00 2.67
C HIS A 121 14.61 -4.33 2.21
N LEU A 122 14.23 -5.45 2.84
CA LEU A 122 14.69 -6.80 2.48
C LEU A 122 13.67 -7.52 1.57
N THR A 123 12.88 -6.78 0.82
CA THR A 123 11.75 -7.32 0.04
C THR A 123 12.19 -8.38 -0.98
N ASP A 124 13.40 -8.27 -1.52
CA ASP A 124 13.95 -9.21 -2.51
C ASP A 124 14.08 -10.65 -2.01
N ARG A 125 14.18 -10.87 -0.70
CA ARG A 125 14.20 -12.22 -0.11
C ARG A 125 12.92 -13.04 -0.41
N HIS A 126 11.84 -12.37 -0.77
CA HIS A 126 10.55 -12.97 -1.11
C HIS A 126 10.24 -12.91 -2.61
N ARG A 127 11.22 -12.50 -3.42
CA ARG A 127 11.06 -12.38 -4.87
C ARG A 127 10.86 -13.76 -5.52
N PRO A 128 9.75 -13.99 -6.23
CA PRO A 128 9.56 -15.25 -6.97
C PRO A 128 10.58 -15.39 -8.10
N GLU A 129 11.00 -16.62 -8.40
CA GLU A 129 11.96 -16.94 -9.46
C GLU A 129 11.59 -16.34 -10.82
N ARG A 130 10.31 -16.31 -11.18
CA ARG A 130 9.84 -15.70 -12.45
C ARG A 130 10.14 -14.20 -12.56
N PHE A 131 10.42 -13.54 -11.45
CA PHE A 131 10.81 -12.13 -11.37
C PHE A 131 12.26 -11.94 -10.97
N ALA A 132 13.06 -13.01 -10.94
CA ALA A 132 14.45 -12.91 -10.58
C ALA A 132 15.17 -11.87 -11.44
N ILE A 133 15.93 -11.01 -10.79
CA ILE A 133 16.85 -10.08 -11.45
C ILE A 133 18.09 -10.86 -11.83
N HIS A 134 18.55 -10.71 -13.05
CA HIS A 134 19.83 -11.24 -13.46
C HIS A 134 20.92 -10.23 -13.08
N ASP A 135 22.12 -10.72 -12.79
CA ASP A 135 23.28 -9.91 -12.41
C ASP A 135 23.74 -8.92 -13.51
N ASP A 136 23.13 -8.97 -14.68
CA ASP A 136 23.42 -8.15 -15.84
C ASP A 136 22.57 -6.87 -15.95
N GLU A 137 21.66 -6.59 -14.99
CA GLU A 137 20.92 -5.33 -14.97
C GLU A 137 21.80 -4.16 -14.48
N PRO A 138 22.31 -3.31 -15.40
CA PRO A 138 23.39 -2.37 -15.08
C PRO A 138 22.99 -1.34 -14.01
N TYR A 139 21.72 -0.94 -13.96
CA TYR A 139 21.26 0.09 -13.03
C TYR A 139 21.47 -0.32 -11.56
N TYR A 140 21.28 -1.58 -11.22
CA TYR A 140 21.44 -2.07 -9.84
C TYR A 140 22.89 -2.07 -9.33
N HIS A 141 23.87 -1.87 -10.23
CA HIS A 141 25.30 -1.75 -9.90
C HIS A 141 25.77 -0.29 -9.85
N THR A 142 24.86 0.69 -9.97
CA THR A 142 25.22 2.11 -9.92
C THR A 142 25.32 2.64 -8.49
N GLU A 143 26.16 3.67 -8.29
CA GLU A 143 26.22 4.40 -7.03
C GLU A 143 24.90 5.09 -6.69
N GLU A 144 24.14 5.51 -7.69
CA GLU A 144 22.84 6.13 -7.52
C GLU A 144 21.85 5.15 -6.90
N TYR A 145 21.74 3.95 -7.45
CA TYR A 145 20.90 2.91 -6.89
C TYR A 145 21.30 2.56 -5.45
N ALA A 146 22.61 2.41 -5.18
CA ALA A 146 23.11 2.13 -3.84
C ALA A 146 22.70 3.20 -2.83
N LYS A 147 22.74 4.49 -3.22
CA LYS A 147 22.25 5.61 -2.36
C LYS A 147 20.74 5.54 -2.11
N PHE A 148 19.94 5.20 -3.10
CA PHE A 148 18.50 4.99 -2.90
C PHE A 148 18.21 3.86 -1.92
N VAL A 149 18.90 2.73 -2.05
CA VAL A 149 18.76 1.58 -1.14
C VAL A 149 19.12 1.97 0.30
N GLU A 150 20.25 2.64 0.49
CA GLU A 150 20.71 3.07 1.82
C GLU A 150 19.75 4.08 2.45
N PHE A 151 19.30 5.06 1.68
CA PHE A 151 18.35 6.05 2.16
C PHE A 151 17.00 5.42 2.52
N ASN A 152 16.47 4.53 1.69
CA ASN A 152 15.22 3.83 1.99
C ASN A 152 15.33 2.95 3.24
N LYS A 153 16.47 2.24 3.38
CA LYS A 153 16.76 1.47 4.59
C LYS A 153 16.77 2.36 5.82
N TYR A 154 17.47 3.50 5.77
CA TYR A 154 17.52 4.46 6.87
C TYR A 154 16.13 4.95 7.28
N LEU A 155 15.26 5.28 6.31
CA LEU A 155 13.90 5.73 6.59
C LEU A 155 13.04 4.66 7.24
N LEU A 156 13.18 3.40 6.84
CA LEU A 156 12.45 2.28 7.44
C LEU A 156 12.96 1.95 8.84
N GLU A 157 14.27 1.89 9.05
CA GLU A 157 14.87 1.61 10.37
C GLU A 157 14.54 2.70 11.41
N ASN A 158 14.31 3.94 10.96
CA ASN A 158 13.91 5.08 11.80
C ASN A 158 12.40 5.39 11.70
N GLY A 159 11.63 4.51 11.13
CA GLY A 159 10.18 4.61 11.02
C GLY A 159 9.43 4.39 12.34
N ALA A 160 8.12 4.57 12.31
CA ALA A 160 7.26 4.35 13.48
C ALA A 160 7.30 2.88 13.94
N ASP A 161 7.08 2.66 15.24
CA ASP A 161 6.97 1.31 15.79
C ASP A 161 5.73 0.58 15.26
N VAL A 162 5.86 -0.70 14.92
CA VAL A 162 4.78 -1.53 14.39
C VAL A 162 3.58 -1.59 15.34
N ASN A 163 3.80 -1.63 16.66
CA ASN A 163 2.71 -1.68 17.63
C ASN A 163 1.89 -0.39 17.62
N VAL A 164 2.53 0.77 17.44
CA VAL A 164 1.83 2.05 17.30
C VAL A 164 0.95 2.06 16.04
N ALA A 165 1.45 1.51 14.94
CA ALA A 165 0.69 1.37 13.70
C ALA A 165 -0.54 0.46 13.90
N VAL A 166 -0.36 -0.68 14.58
CA VAL A 166 -1.46 -1.62 14.89
C VAL A 166 -2.51 -0.97 15.79
N GLU A 167 -2.10 -0.28 16.86
CA GLU A 167 -3.03 0.46 17.72
C GLU A 167 -3.82 1.53 16.97
N THR A 168 -3.17 2.21 16.02
CA THR A 168 -3.82 3.22 15.18
C THR A 168 -4.93 2.59 14.33
N ILE A 169 -4.68 1.41 13.74
CA ILE A 169 -5.70 0.67 12.99
C ILE A 169 -6.90 0.36 13.90
N PHE A 170 -6.70 -0.26 15.06
CA PHE A 170 -7.81 -0.62 15.94
C PHE A 170 -8.63 0.58 16.39
N LYS A 171 -7.98 1.69 16.80
CA LYS A 171 -8.67 2.93 17.19
C LYS A 171 -9.49 3.55 16.03
N ALA A 172 -9.02 3.39 14.80
CA ALA A 172 -9.71 3.89 13.62
C ALA A 172 -10.91 3.00 13.24
N LEU A 173 -10.78 1.68 13.38
CA LEU A 173 -11.88 0.73 13.16
C LEU A 173 -13.04 0.96 14.13
N GLU A 174 -12.75 1.25 15.41
CA GLU A 174 -13.80 1.62 16.40
C GLU A 174 -14.59 2.87 16.00
N LYS A 175 -14.01 3.72 15.12
CA LYS A 175 -14.64 4.94 14.58
C LYS A 175 -15.17 4.77 13.17
N GLU A 176 -15.17 3.55 12.64
CA GLU A 176 -15.61 3.23 11.27
C GLU A 176 -14.89 4.07 10.19
N GLN A 177 -13.60 4.40 10.40
CA GLN A 177 -12.83 5.21 9.48
C GLN A 177 -12.45 4.42 8.23
N PHE A 178 -12.67 5.00 7.06
CA PHE A 178 -12.19 4.44 5.79
C PHE A 178 -10.69 4.70 5.58
N TYR A 179 -10.25 5.98 5.67
CA TYR A 179 -8.83 6.34 5.58
C TYR A 179 -8.19 6.34 6.96
N ILE A 180 -7.17 5.52 7.15
CA ILE A 180 -6.40 5.42 8.40
C ILE A 180 -4.98 5.92 8.12
N LEU A 181 -4.62 7.05 8.71
CA LEU A 181 -3.28 7.63 8.65
C LEU A 181 -2.60 7.49 10.01
N ASP A 182 -1.29 7.27 10.01
CA ASP A 182 -0.51 7.06 11.24
C ASP A 182 0.08 8.35 11.84
N THR A 183 0.08 9.46 11.09
CA THR A 183 0.59 10.74 11.58
C THR A 183 -0.17 11.96 11.05
N PRO A 184 -0.38 13.02 11.87
CA PRO A 184 -1.01 14.27 11.44
C PRO A 184 -0.25 15.03 10.34
N LYS A 185 1.05 14.77 10.18
CA LYS A 185 1.87 15.38 9.13
C LYS A 185 1.31 15.07 7.74
N TYR A 186 0.81 13.86 7.53
CA TYR A 186 0.26 13.45 6.25
C TYR A 186 -1.09 14.08 5.94
N GLU A 187 -1.91 14.35 6.95
CA GLU A 187 -3.19 15.06 6.77
C GLU A 187 -2.96 16.44 6.16
N ARG A 188 -1.99 17.19 6.70
CA ARG A 188 -1.62 18.50 6.17
C ARG A 188 -1.11 18.41 4.73
N LEU A 189 -0.23 17.45 4.45
CA LEU A 189 0.34 17.22 3.12
C LEU A 189 -0.75 16.95 2.08
N LEU A 190 -1.75 16.13 2.42
CA LEU A 190 -2.87 15.82 1.54
C LEU A 190 -3.75 17.05 1.27
N CYS A 191 -3.96 17.91 2.26
CA CYS A 191 -4.68 19.17 2.06
C CYS A 191 -3.95 20.08 1.07
N GLU A 192 -2.63 20.23 1.21
CA GLU A 192 -1.81 21.05 0.32
C GLU A 192 -1.79 20.48 -1.11
N GLN A 193 -1.69 19.16 -1.27
CA GLN A 193 -1.77 18.50 -2.58
C GLN A 193 -3.12 18.75 -3.25
N GLY A 194 -4.21 18.60 -2.53
CA GLY A 194 -5.55 18.85 -3.06
C GLY A 194 -5.74 20.29 -3.56
N VAL A 195 -5.16 21.28 -2.88
CA VAL A 195 -5.15 22.67 -3.34
C VAL A 195 -4.35 22.82 -4.63
N PHE A 196 -3.16 22.26 -4.70
CA PHE A 196 -2.30 22.36 -5.90
C PHE A 196 -2.92 21.68 -7.12
N GLU A 197 -3.57 20.56 -6.92
CA GLU A 197 -4.32 19.87 -7.98
C GLU A 197 -5.52 20.70 -8.47
N ALA A 198 -6.30 21.26 -7.55
CA ALA A 198 -7.45 22.11 -7.88
C ALA A 198 -7.03 23.39 -8.64
N GLU A 199 -5.92 23.97 -8.26
CA GLU A 199 -5.33 25.16 -8.93
C GLU A 199 -4.53 24.80 -10.18
N LYS A 200 -4.34 23.51 -10.51
CA LYS A 200 -3.60 23.00 -11.67
C LYS A 200 -2.14 23.48 -11.73
N ILE A 201 -1.51 23.60 -10.56
CA ILE A 201 -0.15 24.11 -10.45
C ILE A 201 0.86 22.98 -10.77
N ARG A 202 1.02 22.04 -9.84
CA ARG A 202 1.96 20.92 -9.93
C ARG A 202 1.72 19.98 -8.75
N PRO A 203 2.26 18.74 -8.77
CA PRO A 203 2.29 17.89 -7.58
C PRO A 203 3.08 18.55 -6.46
N VAL A 204 2.68 18.31 -5.21
CA VAL A 204 3.39 18.80 -4.01
C VAL A 204 4.77 18.13 -3.94
N ASP A 205 5.78 18.93 -3.64
CA ASP A 205 7.12 18.42 -3.35
C ASP A 205 7.22 18.11 -1.85
N TYR A 206 7.25 16.83 -1.53
CA TYR A 206 7.32 16.35 -0.15
C TYR A 206 8.52 16.88 0.63
N TYR A 207 9.65 17.09 -0.03
CA TYR A 207 10.90 17.53 0.61
C TYR A 207 10.91 19.01 0.95
N THR A 208 10.00 19.81 0.40
CA THR A 208 9.90 21.26 0.68
C THR A 208 8.96 21.59 1.85
N LEU A 209 8.25 20.60 2.39
CA LEU A 209 7.36 20.77 3.53
C LEU A 209 8.13 20.55 4.85
N ASN A 210 8.76 21.58 5.36
CA ASN A 210 9.41 21.62 6.67
C ASN A 210 8.44 21.95 7.80
#